data_e6b6817e8e884ceeaa0c28f0e6b64bde
#
_entry.id   e6b6817e8e884ceeaa0c28f0e6b64bde
#
_cell.length_a   1.000
_cell.length_b   1.000
_cell.length_c   1.000
_cell.angle_alpha   90.00
_cell.angle_beta   90.00
_cell.angle_gamma   90.00
#
_symmetry.space_group_name_H-M   'P 1'
#
loop_
_entity.id
_entity.type
_entity.pdbx_description
1 polymer ?
#
loop_
_entity_poly.entity_id
_entity_poly.type
_entity_poly.pdbx_seq_one_letter_code
_entity_poly.pdbx_strand_id
1 'polypeptide(L)'
;MNFKKTYTPANGYTPLCKIGECSLKDLEFGIIELRPGQTLTYDTKDRETAFVMLWGTAGFTANGKDYGRLGVRANVFASPKAECFYAGRGAKVEIASVHNCKIAVCATPIDVDTEPQAIRQADVRVTRLGVKPWERDSSFIVDGTTNAKKLTIGEAYITPGNWAGFPPHKHDTDNMPAECVAEEIYYFLFDPQQGFGVQCLYTADGEIDEAYRVKNDELVEFPYGYHTTVGAPGYNTYFLWLMAGQHQGFCRVNDPQHAWVAAVENMVKKL
;
A
#
# COMPACT_ATOMS: atom_id res chain seq x y z
N MET A 1 -1.30 22.18 -2.89
CA MET A 1 -1.26 21.05 -3.85
C MET A 1 -2.27 20.02 -3.35
N ASN A 2 -3.01 19.29 -4.18
CA ASN A 2 -3.95 18.28 -3.67
C ASN A 2 -3.37 16.89 -3.87
N PHE A 3 -3.00 16.24 -2.78
CA PHE A 3 -2.41 14.89 -2.79
C PHE A 3 -3.45 13.78 -2.70
N LYS A 4 -4.74 14.12 -2.58
CA LYS A 4 -5.83 13.14 -2.48
C LYS A 4 -6.49 12.91 -3.84
N LYS A 5 -6.76 11.64 -4.17
CA LYS A 5 -7.51 11.23 -5.36
C LYS A 5 -8.60 10.23 -4.99
N THR A 6 -9.64 10.16 -5.80
CA THR A 6 -10.77 9.24 -5.63
C THR A 6 -10.82 8.27 -6.80
N TYR A 7 -10.90 6.97 -6.51
CA TYR A 7 -11.19 5.96 -7.51
C TYR A 7 -12.69 5.88 -7.76
N THR A 8 -13.06 5.91 -9.04
CA THR A 8 -14.42 5.60 -9.47
C THR A 8 -14.42 4.19 -10.09
N PRO A 9 -15.18 3.24 -9.54
CA PRO A 9 -15.19 1.86 -10.04
C PRO A 9 -15.45 1.77 -11.54
N ALA A 10 -14.56 1.09 -12.25
CA ALA A 10 -14.63 0.89 -13.69
C ALA A 10 -14.07 -0.49 -14.07
N ASN A 11 -14.68 -1.14 -15.06
CA ASN A 11 -14.19 -2.41 -15.56
C ASN A 11 -12.88 -2.23 -16.34
N GLY A 12 -11.91 -3.10 -16.12
CA GLY A 12 -10.57 -3.03 -16.70
C GLY A 12 -9.58 -2.32 -15.78
N TYR A 13 -8.51 -1.77 -16.34
CA TYR A 13 -7.46 -1.05 -15.61
C TYR A 13 -7.74 0.45 -15.58
N THR A 14 -7.76 1.03 -14.39
CA THR A 14 -7.88 2.47 -14.15
C THR A 14 -6.62 2.97 -13.45
N PRO A 15 -5.74 3.72 -14.11
CA PRO A 15 -4.62 4.39 -13.46
C PRO A 15 -5.11 5.54 -12.58
N LEU A 16 -4.54 5.70 -11.38
CA LEU A 16 -4.86 6.76 -10.44
C LEU A 16 -3.67 7.68 -10.19
N CYS A 17 -2.47 7.12 -10.11
CA CYS A 17 -1.22 7.85 -10.03
C CYS A 17 -0.27 7.33 -11.09
N LYS A 18 0.20 8.21 -11.97
CA LYS A 18 1.25 7.94 -12.95
C LYS A 18 2.36 8.96 -12.78
N ILE A 19 3.60 8.51 -12.93
CA ILE A 19 4.76 9.39 -12.94
C ILE A 19 4.60 10.43 -14.04
N GLY A 20 4.81 11.71 -13.67
CA GLY A 20 4.60 12.87 -14.55
C GLY A 20 3.16 13.41 -14.56
N GLU A 21 2.17 12.69 -14.02
CA GLU A 21 0.76 13.12 -13.91
C GLU A 21 0.30 13.26 -12.44
N CYS A 22 1.12 12.85 -11.48
CA CYS A 22 0.87 12.94 -10.04
C CYS A 22 2.05 13.61 -9.31
N SER A 23 1.98 13.71 -7.99
CA SER A 23 3.04 14.36 -7.20
C SER A 23 4.30 13.49 -7.04
N LEU A 24 4.20 12.20 -7.37
CA LEU A 24 5.24 11.20 -7.17
C LEU A 24 6.11 11.02 -8.42
N LYS A 25 7.38 10.63 -8.19
CA LYS A 25 8.41 10.42 -9.21
C LYS A 25 8.81 8.95 -9.34
N ASP A 26 8.61 8.17 -8.28
CA ASP A 26 9.05 6.78 -8.18
C ASP A 26 7.90 5.78 -8.01
N LEU A 27 6.65 6.23 -7.78
CA LEU A 27 5.50 5.35 -7.59
C LEU A 27 4.38 5.59 -8.61
N GLU A 28 3.81 4.48 -9.08
CA GLU A 28 2.55 4.46 -9.84
C GLU A 28 1.54 3.56 -9.14
N PHE A 29 0.28 3.96 -9.23
CA PHE A 29 -0.82 3.21 -8.63
C PHE A 29 -2.05 3.21 -9.53
N GLY A 30 -2.76 2.08 -9.56
CA GLY A 30 -4.03 1.93 -10.25
C GLY A 30 -4.83 0.75 -9.74
N ILE A 31 -6.04 0.61 -10.24
CA ILE A 31 -6.96 -0.48 -9.90
C ILE A 31 -7.36 -1.24 -11.15
N ILE A 32 -7.39 -2.55 -11.06
CA ILE A 32 -8.03 -3.45 -12.03
C ILE A 32 -9.30 -4.00 -11.40
N GLU A 33 -10.43 -3.86 -12.09
CA GLU A 33 -11.66 -4.60 -11.79
C GLU A 33 -12.06 -5.46 -12.98
N LEU A 34 -12.28 -6.75 -12.74
CA LEU A 34 -12.70 -7.69 -13.79
C LEU A 34 -13.92 -8.49 -13.34
N ARG A 35 -14.83 -8.76 -14.31
CA ARG A 35 -15.95 -9.67 -14.14
C ARG A 35 -15.52 -11.10 -14.43
N PRO A 36 -16.25 -12.13 -13.96
CA PRO A 36 -15.93 -13.52 -14.23
C PRO A 36 -15.74 -13.81 -15.72
N GLY A 37 -14.68 -14.53 -16.06
CA GLY A 37 -14.33 -14.90 -17.43
C GLY A 37 -13.66 -13.81 -18.28
N GLN A 38 -13.48 -12.61 -17.74
CA GLN A 38 -12.71 -11.58 -18.43
C GLN A 38 -11.20 -11.80 -18.26
N THR A 39 -10.47 -11.43 -19.31
CA THR A 39 -9.00 -11.42 -19.32
C THR A 39 -8.50 -10.03 -19.63
N LEU A 40 -7.41 -9.61 -18.95
CA LEU A 40 -6.70 -8.36 -19.18
C LEU A 40 -5.21 -8.67 -19.33
N THR A 41 -4.57 -8.08 -20.32
CA THR A 41 -3.11 -8.12 -20.47
C THR A 41 -2.52 -6.80 -19.99
N TYR A 42 -1.55 -6.89 -19.07
CA TYR A 42 -0.79 -5.76 -18.54
C TYR A 42 0.68 -5.89 -18.94
N ASP A 43 1.24 -4.85 -19.52
CA ASP A 43 2.66 -4.78 -19.87
C ASP A 43 3.40 -3.96 -18.80
N THR A 44 4.33 -4.58 -18.08
CA THR A 44 5.09 -3.92 -17.02
C THR A 44 6.10 -2.90 -17.56
N LYS A 45 6.48 -2.97 -18.84
CA LYS A 45 7.46 -2.09 -19.48
C LYS A 45 8.79 -2.07 -18.71
N ASP A 46 9.24 -0.91 -18.29
CA ASP A 46 10.46 -0.65 -17.50
C ASP A 46 10.22 -0.67 -15.97
N ARG A 47 9.11 -1.25 -15.51
CA ARG A 47 8.70 -1.25 -14.10
C ARG A 47 8.68 -2.64 -13.49
N GLU A 48 9.06 -2.77 -12.22
CA GLU A 48 8.55 -3.86 -11.41
C GLU A 48 7.13 -3.52 -10.96
N THR A 49 6.25 -4.51 -10.98
CA THR A 49 4.83 -4.33 -10.72
C THR A 49 4.29 -5.42 -9.81
N ALA A 50 3.57 -5.03 -8.78
CA ALA A 50 2.86 -5.92 -7.88
C ALA A 50 1.34 -5.77 -8.04
N PHE A 51 0.65 -6.90 -8.17
CA PHE A 51 -0.80 -7.02 -8.33
C PHE A 51 -1.38 -7.59 -7.03
N VAL A 52 -1.82 -6.71 -6.12
CA VAL A 52 -2.34 -7.11 -4.81
C VAL A 52 -3.83 -7.41 -4.90
N MET A 53 -4.23 -8.64 -4.59
CA MET A 53 -5.63 -9.06 -4.60
C MET A 53 -6.39 -8.42 -3.43
N LEU A 54 -7.17 -7.37 -3.68
CA LEU A 54 -8.03 -6.75 -2.67
C LEU A 54 -9.21 -7.69 -2.35
N TRP A 55 -9.85 -8.26 -3.37
CA TRP A 55 -10.81 -9.36 -3.25
C TRP A 55 -11.01 -10.11 -4.56
N GLY A 56 -11.71 -11.25 -4.49
CA GLY A 56 -12.01 -12.10 -5.63
C GLY A 56 -10.85 -13.03 -5.98
N THR A 57 -10.89 -13.65 -7.17
CA THR A 57 -9.93 -14.65 -7.62
C THR A 57 -9.60 -14.46 -9.10
N ALA A 58 -8.32 -14.45 -9.43
CA ALA A 58 -7.83 -14.40 -10.80
C ALA A 58 -6.63 -15.34 -11.01
N GLY A 59 -6.50 -15.91 -12.21
CA GLY A 59 -5.30 -16.60 -12.66
C GLY A 59 -4.28 -15.61 -13.21
N PHE A 60 -3.00 -15.90 -13.02
CA PHE A 60 -1.89 -15.07 -13.49
C PHE A 60 -0.92 -15.87 -14.36
N THR A 61 -0.67 -15.37 -15.56
CA THR A 61 0.35 -15.88 -16.48
C THR A 61 1.31 -14.76 -16.81
N ALA A 62 2.61 -15.00 -16.76
CA ALA A 62 3.62 -14.01 -17.15
C ALA A 62 4.55 -14.62 -18.20
N ASN A 63 4.69 -13.95 -19.34
CA ASN A 63 5.51 -14.40 -20.48
C ASN A 63 5.24 -15.86 -20.89
N GLY A 64 3.95 -16.28 -20.86
CA GLY A 64 3.52 -17.63 -21.21
C GLY A 64 3.66 -18.68 -20.12
N LYS A 65 4.23 -18.35 -18.95
CA LYS A 65 4.32 -19.26 -17.79
C LYS A 65 3.14 -19.01 -16.84
N ASP A 66 2.42 -20.09 -16.49
CA ASP A 66 1.32 -20.05 -15.52
C ASP A 66 1.84 -20.05 -14.08
N TYR A 67 1.34 -19.12 -13.27
CA TYR A 67 1.62 -18.99 -11.84
C TYR A 67 0.42 -19.39 -10.97
N GLY A 68 -0.66 -19.82 -11.59
CA GLY A 68 -1.87 -20.28 -10.95
C GLY A 68 -2.81 -19.17 -10.51
N ARG A 69 -3.80 -19.54 -9.72
CA ARG A 69 -4.83 -18.61 -9.22
C ARG A 69 -4.41 -17.98 -7.91
N LEU A 70 -4.70 -16.68 -7.76
CA LEU A 70 -4.53 -15.89 -6.56
C LEU A 70 -5.85 -15.23 -6.18
N GLY A 71 -5.98 -14.91 -4.88
CA GLY A 71 -7.15 -14.26 -4.31
C GLY A 71 -8.13 -15.27 -3.72
N VAL A 72 -8.19 -15.29 -2.39
CA VAL A 72 -9.04 -16.22 -1.62
C VAL A 72 -9.96 -15.50 -0.64
N ARG A 73 -9.80 -14.17 -0.46
CA ARG A 73 -10.62 -13.39 0.48
C ARG A 73 -11.79 -12.71 -0.24
N ALA A 74 -12.95 -12.69 0.44
CA ALA A 74 -14.17 -12.06 -0.08
C ALA A 74 -14.08 -10.52 -0.07
N ASN A 75 -13.31 -9.95 0.84
CA ASN A 75 -12.96 -8.52 0.95
C ASN A 75 -11.71 -8.37 1.82
N VAL A 76 -11.17 -7.17 1.91
CA VAL A 76 -9.95 -6.89 2.69
C VAL A 76 -10.11 -7.16 4.18
N PHE A 77 -11.30 -7.00 4.75
CA PHE A 77 -11.58 -7.22 6.18
C PHE A 77 -11.78 -8.69 6.55
N ALA A 78 -11.95 -9.58 5.55
CA ALA A 78 -12.12 -11.02 5.80
C ALA A 78 -10.81 -11.72 6.19
N SER A 79 -9.65 -11.17 5.81
CA SER A 79 -8.33 -11.70 6.16
C SER A 79 -7.26 -10.61 6.03
N PRO A 80 -6.35 -10.47 7.00
CA PRO A 80 -5.22 -9.54 6.94
C PRO A 80 -4.06 -10.08 6.09
N LYS A 81 -4.29 -11.04 5.20
CA LYS A 81 -3.28 -11.67 4.36
C LYS A 81 -3.73 -11.68 2.91
N ALA A 82 -3.39 -10.61 2.17
CA ALA A 82 -3.59 -10.58 0.73
C ALA A 82 -2.65 -11.56 0.02
N GLU A 83 -3.11 -12.14 -1.07
CA GLU A 83 -2.21 -12.74 -2.06
C GLU A 83 -1.83 -11.70 -3.11
N CYS A 84 -0.65 -11.83 -3.69
CA CYS A 84 -0.12 -10.86 -4.63
C CYS A 84 0.65 -11.58 -5.75
N PHE A 85 0.53 -11.08 -6.97
CA PHE A 85 1.41 -11.46 -8.07
C PHE A 85 2.43 -10.36 -8.30
N TYR A 86 3.71 -10.69 -8.26
CA TYR A 86 4.81 -9.80 -8.59
C TYR A 86 5.38 -10.13 -9.97
N ALA A 87 5.67 -9.12 -10.78
CA ALA A 87 6.34 -9.26 -12.06
C ALA A 87 7.43 -8.19 -12.22
N GLY A 88 8.60 -8.60 -12.70
CA GLY A 88 9.68 -7.70 -13.07
C GLY A 88 9.38 -6.89 -14.32
N ARG A 89 10.32 -6.03 -14.71
CA ARG A 89 10.24 -5.25 -15.95
C ARG A 89 10.19 -6.16 -17.19
N GLY A 90 9.57 -5.67 -18.27
CA GLY A 90 9.47 -6.37 -19.57
C GLY A 90 8.52 -7.56 -19.54
N ALA A 91 7.76 -7.76 -18.48
CA ALA A 91 6.80 -8.86 -18.38
C ALA A 91 5.46 -8.48 -19.03
N LYS A 92 4.91 -9.41 -19.82
CA LYS A 92 3.51 -9.39 -20.25
C LYS A 92 2.71 -10.29 -19.33
N VAL A 93 1.89 -9.67 -18.46
CA VAL A 93 1.08 -10.35 -17.46
C VAL A 93 -0.35 -10.48 -17.98
N GLU A 94 -0.83 -11.70 -18.15
CA GLU A 94 -2.22 -11.99 -18.42
C GLU A 94 -2.94 -12.33 -17.11
N ILE A 95 -4.05 -11.63 -16.85
CA ILE A 95 -4.87 -11.74 -15.64
C ILE A 95 -6.24 -12.23 -16.06
N ALA A 96 -6.57 -13.48 -15.73
CA ALA A 96 -7.84 -14.11 -16.08
C ALA A 96 -8.75 -14.24 -14.86
N SER A 97 -9.81 -13.45 -14.81
CA SER A 97 -10.72 -13.42 -13.67
C SER A 97 -11.58 -14.68 -13.57
N VAL A 98 -11.59 -15.31 -12.40
CA VAL A 98 -12.45 -16.45 -12.08
C VAL A 98 -13.77 -15.98 -11.43
N HIS A 99 -13.67 -15.04 -10.50
CA HIS A 99 -14.80 -14.36 -9.86
C HIS A 99 -14.64 -12.85 -10.03
N ASN A 100 -15.68 -12.06 -9.76
CA ASN A 100 -15.50 -10.62 -9.68
C ASN A 100 -14.28 -10.32 -8.79
N CYS A 101 -13.32 -9.59 -9.31
CA CYS A 101 -12.10 -9.28 -8.55
C CYS A 101 -11.73 -7.80 -8.66
N LYS A 102 -11.10 -7.31 -7.60
CA LYS A 102 -10.46 -6.00 -7.53
C LYS A 102 -9.00 -6.19 -7.13
N ILE A 103 -8.11 -5.62 -7.90
CA ILE A 103 -6.68 -5.79 -7.79
C ILE A 103 -6.03 -4.41 -7.75
N ALA A 104 -5.23 -4.15 -6.73
CA ALA A 104 -4.38 -2.97 -6.71
C ALA A 104 -3.11 -3.23 -7.52
N VAL A 105 -2.77 -2.31 -8.41
CA VAL A 105 -1.58 -2.33 -9.25
C VAL A 105 -0.60 -1.31 -8.72
N CYS A 106 0.53 -1.78 -8.20
CA CYS A 106 1.58 -0.97 -7.60
C CYS A 106 2.85 -1.12 -8.44
N ALA A 107 3.39 -0.04 -8.97
CA ALA A 107 4.52 -0.11 -9.88
C ALA A 107 5.58 0.95 -9.60
N THR A 108 6.85 0.64 -9.89
CA THR A 108 7.98 1.57 -9.80
C THR A 108 8.99 1.28 -10.91
N PRO A 109 9.64 2.30 -11.51
CA PRO A 109 10.71 2.10 -12.47
C PRO A 109 11.89 1.32 -11.86
N ILE A 110 12.41 0.37 -12.63
CA ILE A 110 13.55 -0.47 -12.23
C ILE A 110 14.49 -0.70 -13.42
N ASP A 111 15.78 -0.79 -13.14
CA ASP A 111 16.83 -0.98 -14.15
C ASP A 111 17.43 -2.40 -14.16
N VAL A 112 17.01 -3.26 -13.22
CA VAL A 112 17.45 -4.66 -13.12
C VAL A 112 16.32 -5.63 -13.46
N ASP A 113 16.64 -6.79 -13.98
CA ASP A 113 15.68 -7.85 -14.28
C ASP A 113 15.39 -8.65 -13.01
N THR A 114 14.14 -9.02 -12.82
CA THR A 114 13.68 -9.83 -11.69
C THR A 114 12.66 -10.85 -12.16
N GLU A 115 12.64 -12.02 -11.49
CA GLU A 115 11.72 -13.10 -11.82
C GLU A 115 10.32 -12.86 -11.25
N PRO A 116 9.26 -13.16 -12.01
CA PRO A 116 7.91 -13.13 -11.49
C PRO A 116 7.71 -14.11 -10.33
N GLN A 117 6.84 -13.75 -9.39
CA GLN A 117 6.57 -14.52 -8.18
C GLN A 117 5.10 -14.44 -7.77
N ALA A 118 4.50 -15.58 -7.46
CA ALA A 118 3.21 -15.64 -6.78
C ALA A 118 3.46 -15.64 -5.26
N ILE A 119 2.95 -14.64 -4.57
CA ILE A 119 3.04 -14.47 -3.11
C ILE A 119 1.72 -14.95 -2.52
N ARG A 120 1.78 -15.99 -1.70
CA ARG A 120 0.63 -16.66 -1.10
C ARG A 120 0.37 -16.15 0.31
N GLN A 121 -0.82 -16.42 0.87
CA GLN A 121 -1.14 -16.05 2.25
C GLN A 121 -0.12 -16.59 3.27
N ALA A 122 0.48 -17.74 3.01
CA ALA A 122 1.50 -18.33 3.86
C ALA A 122 2.79 -17.49 3.94
N ASP A 123 3.09 -16.77 2.87
CA ASP A 123 4.29 -15.92 2.75
C ASP A 123 4.09 -14.56 3.44
N VAL A 124 2.83 -14.16 3.70
CA VAL A 124 2.51 -12.85 4.25
C VAL A 124 2.64 -12.86 5.78
N ARG A 125 3.55 -12.03 6.27
CA ARG A 125 3.76 -11.80 7.69
C ARG A 125 2.80 -10.75 8.21
N VAL A 126 2.13 -11.03 9.35
CA VAL A 126 1.27 -10.07 10.05
C VAL A 126 1.90 -9.74 11.41
N THR A 127 1.93 -8.47 11.75
CA THR A 127 2.50 -7.98 13.01
C THR A 127 1.57 -6.96 13.63
N ARG A 128 1.29 -7.10 14.92
CA ARG A 128 0.60 -6.07 15.70
C ARG A 128 1.60 -4.98 16.10
N LEU A 129 1.30 -3.76 15.75
CA LEU A 129 2.14 -2.59 15.97
C LEU A 129 1.40 -1.57 16.85
N GLY A 130 2.17 -0.83 17.66
CA GLY A 130 1.62 0.19 18.53
C GLY A 130 0.99 -0.35 19.81
N VAL A 131 0.27 0.51 20.49
CA VAL A 131 -0.60 0.26 21.65
C VAL A 131 -1.83 1.16 21.51
N LYS A 132 -2.93 0.87 22.21
CA LYS A 132 -4.11 1.76 22.15
C LYS A 132 -3.78 3.16 22.65
N PRO A 133 -4.24 4.21 21.95
CA PRO A 133 -5.15 4.23 20.80
C PRO A 133 -4.45 4.26 19.42
N TRP A 134 -3.22 3.77 19.25
CA TRP A 134 -2.53 3.66 17.95
C TRP A 134 -2.10 2.22 17.62
N GLU A 135 -2.80 1.25 18.19
CA GLU A 135 -2.63 -0.17 17.85
C GLU A 135 -3.28 -0.48 16.49
N ARG A 136 -2.57 -1.24 15.66
CA ARG A 136 -3.06 -1.77 14.39
C ARG A 136 -2.39 -3.08 14.05
N ASP A 137 -3.06 -3.92 13.26
CA ASP A 137 -2.42 -5.05 12.60
C ASP A 137 -1.84 -4.57 11.25
N SER A 138 -0.60 -4.89 10.99
CA SER A 138 0.06 -4.59 9.72
C SER A 138 0.54 -5.87 9.07
N SER A 139 0.19 -6.07 7.80
CA SER A 139 0.72 -7.16 6.99
C SER A 139 1.82 -6.64 6.06
N PHE A 140 2.80 -7.50 5.77
CA PHE A 140 3.90 -7.25 4.84
C PHE A 140 3.76 -8.26 3.70
N ILE A 141 3.45 -7.76 2.50
CA ILE A 141 3.14 -8.56 1.31
C ILE A 141 4.36 -8.63 0.39
N VAL A 142 4.94 -7.47 0.10
CA VAL A 142 6.17 -7.33 -0.69
C VAL A 142 7.21 -6.65 0.17
N ASP A 143 8.29 -7.35 0.44
CA ASP A 143 9.42 -6.86 1.24
C ASP A 143 10.72 -7.56 0.79
N GLY A 144 11.80 -7.42 1.55
CA GLY A 144 13.11 -8.01 1.25
C GLY A 144 13.15 -9.55 1.16
N THR A 145 12.04 -10.24 1.44
CA THR A 145 11.91 -11.70 1.25
C THR A 145 11.37 -12.08 -0.11
N THR A 146 10.93 -11.11 -0.91
CA THR A 146 10.39 -11.29 -2.25
C THR A 146 11.40 -10.95 -3.34
N ASN A 147 11.03 -11.15 -4.60
CA ASN A 147 11.89 -10.81 -5.75
C ASN A 147 11.96 -9.30 -6.05
N ALA A 148 11.09 -8.50 -5.44
CA ALA A 148 11.06 -7.05 -5.61
C ALA A 148 12.36 -6.38 -5.14
N LYS A 149 12.74 -5.26 -5.75
CA LYS A 149 13.98 -4.54 -5.45
C LYS A 149 13.76 -3.16 -4.86
N LYS A 150 12.68 -2.50 -5.24
CA LYS A 150 12.33 -1.16 -4.74
C LYS A 150 11.00 -1.14 -4.00
N LEU A 151 9.99 -1.89 -4.50
CA LEU A 151 8.66 -1.92 -3.89
C LEU A 151 8.69 -2.54 -2.50
N THR A 152 8.06 -1.85 -1.57
CA THR A 152 7.67 -2.38 -0.25
C THR A 152 6.18 -2.15 -0.09
N ILE A 153 5.39 -3.21 0.12
CA ILE A 153 3.92 -3.14 0.12
C ILE A 153 3.37 -3.92 1.30
N GLY A 154 2.38 -3.34 1.93
CA GLY A 154 1.62 -4.02 2.97
C GLY A 154 0.25 -3.40 3.20
N GLU A 155 -0.44 -3.94 4.16
CA GLU A 155 -1.77 -3.51 4.56
C GLU A 155 -1.79 -3.13 6.03
N ALA A 156 -2.62 -2.17 6.40
CA ALA A 156 -2.87 -1.83 7.79
C ALA A 156 -4.36 -1.91 8.10
N TYR A 157 -4.66 -2.50 9.25
CA TYR A 157 -6.00 -2.70 9.77
C TYR A 157 -6.12 -1.96 11.11
N ILE A 158 -6.90 -0.88 11.11
CA ILE A 158 -7.10 -0.01 12.26
C ILE A 158 -8.49 -0.28 12.83
N THR A 159 -8.54 -0.64 14.10
CA THR A 159 -9.81 -0.75 14.83
C THR A 159 -10.44 0.63 15.04
N PRO A 160 -11.77 0.72 15.23
CA PRO A 160 -12.48 2.00 15.33
C PRO A 160 -11.86 2.99 16.32
N GLY A 161 -11.62 4.21 15.87
CA GLY A 161 -11.07 5.31 16.68
C GLY A 161 -9.56 5.27 16.93
N ASN A 162 -8.85 4.28 16.37
CA ASN A 162 -7.40 4.18 16.55
C ASN A 162 -6.63 4.93 15.47
N TRP A 163 -5.38 5.27 15.80
CA TRP A 163 -4.40 5.84 14.89
C TRP A 163 -3.50 4.77 14.27
N ALA A 164 -2.88 5.11 13.14
CA ALA A 164 -1.78 4.35 12.52
C ALA A 164 -0.70 5.30 12.01
N GLY A 165 0.52 4.77 11.86
CA GLY A 165 1.65 5.64 11.54
C GLY A 165 1.92 6.66 12.64
N PHE A 166 1.60 6.34 13.89
CA PHE A 166 1.79 7.22 15.04
C PHE A 166 2.95 6.69 15.92
N PRO A 167 3.88 7.55 16.41
CA PRO A 167 3.96 9.00 16.15
C PRO A 167 4.06 9.33 14.65
N PRO A 168 3.70 10.55 14.21
CA PRO A 168 3.93 11.00 12.84
C PRO A 168 5.38 10.77 12.43
N HIS A 169 5.61 10.32 11.22
CA HIS A 169 6.93 9.95 10.73
C HIS A 169 7.11 10.30 9.26
N LYS A 170 8.37 10.37 8.82
CA LYS A 170 8.75 10.60 7.43
C LYS A 170 9.86 9.65 7.00
N HIS A 171 10.07 9.56 5.69
CA HIS A 171 11.14 8.81 5.04
C HIS A 171 11.47 9.50 3.70
N ASP A 172 12.04 10.70 3.80
CA ASP A 172 12.32 11.59 2.67
C ASP A 172 13.78 12.09 2.63
N THR A 173 14.62 11.61 3.55
CA THR A 173 16.02 12.01 3.65
C THR A 173 16.93 10.77 3.55
N ASP A 174 17.97 10.85 2.71
CA ASP A 174 18.96 9.78 2.62
C ASP A 174 19.92 9.84 3.81
N ASN A 175 19.63 9.08 4.85
CA ASN A 175 20.40 8.98 6.07
C ASN A 175 20.39 7.54 6.62
N MET A 176 20.73 6.58 5.76
CA MET A 176 20.77 5.16 6.15
C MET A 176 21.72 4.90 7.32
N PRO A 177 21.39 4.00 8.24
CA PRO A 177 20.19 3.17 8.33
C PRO A 177 19.02 3.83 9.09
N ALA A 178 19.14 5.10 9.50
CA ALA A 178 18.12 5.78 10.31
C ALA A 178 16.90 6.15 9.50
N GLU A 179 17.09 6.65 8.28
CA GLU A 179 16.05 7.08 7.37
C GLU A 179 16.41 6.73 5.93
N CYS A 180 15.44 6.32 5.13
CA CYS A 180 15.59 6.12 3.69
C CYS A 180 14.73 7.12 2.92
N VAL A 181 15.09 7.40 1.66
CA VAL A 181 14.22 8.13 0.74
C VAL A 181 13.28 7.15 0.08
N ALA A 182 11.98 7.31 0.34
CA ALA A 182 10.92 6.60 -0.33
C ALA A 182 9.67 7.48 -0.42
N GLU A 183 9.00 7.46 -1.56
CA GLU A 183 7.64 7.98 -1.70
C GLU A 183 6.65 6.93 -1.24
N GLU A 184 5.44 7.34 -0.86
CA GLU A 184 4.41 6.42 -0.39
C GLU A 184 3.02 6.79 -0.90
N ILE A 185 2.13 5.81 -0.98
CA ILE A 185 0.69 5.97 -1.22
C ILE A 185 -0.06 5.16 -0.17
N TYR A 186 -1.15 5.74 0.38
CA TYR A 186 -2.17 4.99 1.10
C TYR A 186 -3.47 4.96 0.28
N TYR A 187 -4.01 3.77 0.06
CA TYR A 187 -5.33 3.57 -0.55
C TYR A 187 -6.30 3.01 0.48
N PHE A 188 -7.41 3.73 0.73
CA PHE A 188 -8.31 3.52 1.86
C PHE A 188 -9.58 2.77 1.51
N LEU A 189 -9.99 1.85 2.40
CA LEU A 189 -11.29 1.20 2.43
C LEU A 189 -11.83 1.20 3.87
N PHE A 190 -13.16 1.19 4.00
CA PHE A 190 -13.83 1.25 5.29
C PHE A 190 -14.93 0.19 5.40
N ASP A 191 -15.18 -0.28 6.62
CA ASP A 191 -16.31 -1.15 6.95
C ASP A 191 -17.03 -0.62 8.21
N PRO A 192 -18.34 -0.24 8.07
CA PRO A 192 -19.13 -0.12 6.83
C PRO A 192 -18.59 0.95 5.85
N GLN A 193 -18.95 0.83 4.56
CA GLN A 193 -18.34 1.61 3.45
C GLN A 193 -18.53 3.13 3.55
N GLN A 194 -19.54 3.63 4.27
CA GLN A 194 -19.72 5.07 4.52
C GLN A 194 -18.74 5.64 5.55
N GLY A 195 -17.86 4.80 6.12
CA GLY A 195 -16.82 5.19 7.05
C GLY A 195 -15.87 6.22 6.47
N PHE A 196 -15.13 6.85 7.35
CA PHE A 196 -14.11 7.82 6.99
C PHE A 196 -12.97 7.82 8.02
N GLY A 197 -11.88 8.43 7.62
CA GLY A 197 -10.74 8.71 8.48
C GLY A 197 -10.18 10.10 8.23
N VAL A 198 -9.11 10.45 8.90
CA VAL A 198 -8.33 11.66 8.62
C VAL A 198 -6.88 11.26 8.40
N GLN A 199 -6.33 11.67 7.26
CA GLN A 199 -4.93 11.55 6.92
C GLN A 199 -4.26 12.91 7.03
N CYS A 200 -3.22 13.01 7.88
CA CYS A 200 -2.40 14.21 8.00
C CYS A 200 -1.12 14.06 7.17
N LEU A 201 -0.71 15.12 6.49
CA LEU A 201 0.57 15.25 5.80
C LEU A 201 1.08 16.66 6.03
N TYR A 202 2.28 16.80 6.61
CA TYR A 202 2.86 18.11 6.90
C TYR A 202 4.39 18.10 6.87
N THR A 203 4.98 19.26 6.68
CA THR A 203 6.43 19.48 6.73
C THR A 203 6.80 20.37 7.90
N ALA A 204 8.05 20.27 8.37
CA ALA A 204 8.52 21.05 9.52
C ALA A 204 8.55 22.56 9.25
N ASP A 205 8.68 22.98 8.00
CA ASP A 205 8.69 24.38 7.55
C ASP A 205 7.29 24.90 7.21
N GLY A 206 6.27 24.04 7.22
CA GLY A 206 4.89 24.40 6.89
C GLY A 206 4.61 24.59 5.40
N GLU A 207 5.49 24.16 4.50
CA GLU A 207 5.23 24.14 3.05
C GLU A 207 4.01 23.26 2.73
N ILE A 208 3.90 22.13 3.42
CA ILE A 208 2.71 21.25 3.41
C ILE A 208 2.13 21.27 4.83
N ASP A 209 0.83 21.50 4.96
CA ASP A 209 0.06 21.38 6.22
C ASP A 209 -1.37 20.97 5.87
N GLU A 210 -1.55 19.68 5.59
CA GLU A 210 -2.79 19.12 5.03
C GLU A 210 -3.42 18.09 5.97
N ALA A 211 -4.74 18.15 6.10
CA ALA A 211 -5.55 17.16 6.80
C ALA A 211 -6.73 16.73 5.91
N TYR A 212 -6.61 15.59 5.28
CA TYR A 212 -7.63 15.07 4.37
C TYR A 212 -8.62 14.17 5.11
N ARG A 213 -9.92 14.50 5.01
CA ARG A 213 -10.94 13.48 5.28
C ARG A 213 -10.89 12.46 4.15
N VAL A 214 -10.49 11.22 4.48
CA VAL A 214 -10.43 10.10 3.54
C VAL A 214 -11.63 9.18 3.68
N LYS A 215 -12.11 8.66 2.56
CA LYS A 215 -13.27 7.77 2.43
C LYS A 215 -12.91 6.51 1.67
N ASN A 216 -13.89 5.63 1.53
CA ASN A 216 -13.76 4.43 0.71
C ASN A 216 -13.34 4.76 -0.71
N ASP A 217 -12.39 3.98 -1.26
CA ASP A 217 -11.87 4.17 -2.61
C ASP A 217 -11.11 5.52 -2.83
N GLU A 218 -10.57 6.11 -1.77
CA GLU A 218 -9.70 7.27 -1.88
C GLU A 218 -8.25 6.89 -1.57
N LEU A 219 -7.32 7.57 -2.21
CA LEU A 219 -5.88 7.47 -1.94
C LEU A 219 -5.30 8.83 -1.55
N VAL A 220 -4.17 8.80 -0.84
CA VAL A 220 -3.33 9.97 -0.57
C VAL A 220 -1.90 9.65 -0.95
N GLU A 221 -1.26 10.57 -1.67
CA GLU A 221 0.13 10.55 -2.10
C GLU A 221 1.01 11.23 -1.05
N PHE A 222 2.16 10.62 -0.73
CA PHE A 222 3.17 11.18 0.17
C PHE A 222 4.49 11.32 -0.58
N PRO A 223 4.73 12.47 -1.25
CA PRO A 223 6.00 12.72 -1.92
C PRO A 223 7.14 12.95 -0.91
N TYR A 224 6.85 13.56 0.22
CA TYR A 224 7.73 13.83 1.36
C TYR A 224 6.90 14.35 2.54
N GLY A 225 7.53 14.49 3.71
CA GLY A 225 6.92 15.04 4.92
C GLY A 225 6.40 14.02 5.92
N TYR A 226 6.09 14.51 7.11
CA TYR A 226 5.52 13.71 8.19
C TYR A 226 4.06 13.37 7.90
N HIS A 227 3.69 12.12 8.16
CA HIS A 227 2.33 11.67 7.96
C HIS A 227 1.85 10.71 9.05
N THR A 228 0.54 10.71 9.27
CA THR A 228 -0.18 9.83 10.21
C THR A 228 -1.65 9.80 9.85
N THR A 229 -2.36 8.74 10.23
CA THR A 229 -3.78 8.57 9.94
C THR A 229 -4.58 8.10 11.14
N VAL A 230 -5.88 8.42 11.16
CA VAL A 230 -6.82 7.96 12.19
C VAL A 230 -8.13 7.51 11.54
N GLY A 231 -8.68 6.38 12.01
CA GLY A 231 -10.02 5.94 11.64
C GLY A 231 -11.09 6.57 12.53
N ALA A 232 -12.23 6.93 11.97
CA ALA A 232 -13.35 7.43 12.76
C ALA A 232 -13.91 6.33 13.70
N PRO A 233 -14.42 6.68 14.89
CA PRO A 233 -15.09 5.74 15.78
C PRO A 233 -16.28 5.04 15.08
N GLY A 234 -16.44 3.73 15.31
CA GLY A 234 -17.52 2.93 14.73
C GLY A 234 -17.23 2.33 13.35
N TYR A 235 -16.05 2.59 12.77
CA TYR A 235 -15.66 2.08 11.45
C TYR A 235 -14.32 1.38 11.51
N ASN A 236 -14.24 0.14 10.99
CA ASN A 236 -12.97 -0.48 10.69
C ASN A 236 -12.32 0.25 9.52
N THR A 237 -11.04 0.56 9.64
CA THR A 237 -10.28 1.25 8.61
C THR A 237 -9.19 0.33 8.08
N TYR A 238 -9.15 0.21 6.78
CA TYR A 238 -8.10 -0.47 6.03
C TYR A 238 -7.38 0.55 5.16
N PHE A 239 -6.08 0.42 5.04
CA PHE A 239 -5.35 1.01 3.93
C PHE A 239 -4.25 0.08 3.43
N LEU A 240 -4.15 0.00 2.09
CA LEU A 240 -2.98 -0.53 1.42
C LEU A 240 -1.92 0.57 1.43
N TRP A 241 -0.75 0.27 1.98
CA TRP A 241 0.41 1.15 1.90
C TRP A 241 1.44 0.58 0.93
N LEU A 242 1.99 1.41 0.08
CA LEU A 242 3.02 1.05 -0.87
C LEU A 242 4.07 2.13 -0.93
N MET A 243 5.32 1.71 -0.90
CA MET A 243 6.51 2.56 -0.91
C MET A 243 7.44 2.15 -2.02
N ALA A 244 8.13 3.12 -2.61
CA ALA A 244 9.28 2.90 -3.44
C ALA A 244 10.27 4.06 -3.32
N GLY A 245 11.54 3.75 -3.45
CA GLY A 245 12.61 4.72 -3.37
C GLY A 245 13.97 4.11 -3.74
N GLN A 246 15.03 4.73 -3.26
CA GLN A 246 16.40 4.27 -3.56
C GLN A 246 16.72 2.91 -2.95
N HIS A 247 16.15 2.60 -1.79
CA HIS A 247 16.39 1.36 -1.07
C HIS A 247 15.06 0.71 -0.71
N GLN A 248 14.95 -0.61 -0.95
CA GLN A 248 13.82 -1.38 -0.44
C GLN A 248 13.93 -1.46 1.08
N GLY A 249 12.82 -1.20 1.78
CA GLY A 249 12.77 -1.31 3.22
C GLY A 249 11.93 -0.22 3.86
N PHE A 250 11.95 -0.21 5.19
CA PHE A 250 11.13 0.67 6.01
C PHE A 250 11.99 1.37 7.07
N CYS A 251 12.83 2.32 6.61
CA CYS A 251 13.66 3.16 7.48
C CYS A 251 13.02 4.54 7.59
N ARG A 252 12.52 4.89 8.76
CA ARG A 252 11.76 6.11 9.00
C ARG A 252 12.19 6.83 10.27
N VAL A 253 12.03 8.13 10.31
CA VAL A 253 12.22 8.94 11.52
C VAL A 253 10.88 9.53 11.98
N ASN A 254 10.67 9.51 13.30
CA ASN A 254 9.51 10.14 13.90
C ASN A 254 9.73 11.66 13.95
N ASP A 255 8.63 12.41 13.86
CA ASP A 255 8.66 13.85 14.17
C ASP A 255 9.25 14.06 15.57
N PRO A 256 10.33 14.85 15.70
CA PRO A 256 10.97 15.10 16.99
C PRO A 256 10.03 15.66 18.06
N GLN A 257 9.01 16.43 17.68
CA GLN A 257 8.02 17.00 18.61
C GLN A 257 7.14 15.91 19.24
N HIS A 258 6.95 14.79 18.55
CA HIS A 258 6.10 13.67 18.94
C HIS A 258 6.87 12.38 19.26
N ALA A 259 8.19 12.38 19.13
CA ALA A 259 9.03 11.20 19.32
C ALA A 259 8.96 10.59 20.74
N TRP A 260 8.62 11.40 21.74
CA TRP A 260 8.42 10.96 23.12
C TRP A 260 7.33 9.87 23.26
N VAL A 261 6.35 9.82 22.35
CA VAL A 261 5.28 8.82 22.35
C VAL A 261 5.83 7.41 22.15
N ALA A 262 6.91 7.25 21.38
CA ALA A 262 7.57 5.95 21.20
C ALA A 262 8.16 5.42 22.53
N ALA A 263 8.63 6.30 23.42
CA ALA A 263 9.08 5.91 24.75
C ALA A 263 7.92 5.42 25.62
N VAL A 264 6.76 6.09 25.56
CA VAL A 264 5.52 5.68 26.25
C VAL A 264 5.06 4.31 25.76
N GLU A 265 5.07 4.08 24.44
CA GLU A 265 4.72 2.77 23.86
C GLU A 265 5.59 1.65 24.45
N ASN A 266 6.89 1.86 24.54
CA ASN A 266 7.82 0.87 25.11
C ASN A 266 7.57 0.61 26.61
N MET A 267 7.09 1.61 27.34
CA MET A 267 6.71 1.45 28.75
C MET A 267 5.42 0.62 28.86
N VAL A 268 4.39 0.96 28.09
CA VAL A 268 3.08 0.27 28.13
C VAL A 268 3.21 -1.20 27.71
N LYS A 269 4.05 -1.52 26.71
CA LYS A 269 4.30 -2.90 26.28
C LYS A 269 4.98 -3.80 27.33
N LYS A 270 5.58 -3.21 28.35
CA LYS A 270 6.24 -3.93 29.45
C LYS A 270 5.34 -4.18 30.66
N LEU A 271 4.17 -3.56 30.70
CA LEU A 271 3.13 -3.77 31.71
C LEU A 271 2.20 -4.92 31.33
#